data_056e85c9fff890edd5d87e36a8d18795
#
_entry.id   056e85c9fff890edd5d87e36a8d18795
#
_cell.length_a   1.000
_cell.length_b   1.000
_cell.length_c   1.000
_cell.angle_alpha   90.00
_cell.angle_beta   90.00
_cell.angle_gamma   90.00
#
_symmetry.space_group_name_H-M   'P 1'
#
loop_
_entity.id
_entity.type
_entity.pdbx_description
1 polymer ?
#
loop_
_entity_poly.entity_id
_entity_poly.type
_entity_poly.pdbx_seq_one_letter_code
_entity_poly.pdbx_strand_id
1 'polypeptide(L)'
;MIKFLLDGILRDRSRSLFPVLTVFIGTAITVLMAGYIGGVMPDMIRMSAHLDAGHVKVTSQGYFEDRTQMPLDMALDDAEEIIVQLEDQFPDMMWKARTRFGGLLDIPDENGETRAQTTVSAQAADLITPGSTELDYLKIRSSVRNGSLPTDPFDIVISENMADAYGLDIGDMVTLMTSTINGSMSFQNFRVAGTVVFGVA
;
A
#
# COMPACT_ATOMS: atom_id res chain seq x y z
N MET A 1 35.90 12.13 43.74
CA MET A 1 34.55 11.65 44.02
C MET A 1 34.15 10.47 43.12
N ILE A 2 34.24 10.55 41.81
CA ILE A 2 33.85 9.46 40.87
C ILE A 2 34.63 8.18 41.11
N LYS A 3 35.96 8.27 41.34
CA LYS A 3 36.82 7.11 41.61
C LYS A 3 36.43 6.37 42.89
N PHE A 4 36.07 7.10 43.94
CA PHE A 4 35.61 6.52 45.22
C PHE A 4 34.26 5.79 45.06
N LEU A 5 33.35 6.33 44.25
CA LEU A 5 32.07 5.67 43.92
C LEU A 5 32.27 4.42 43.06
N LEU A 6 33.18 4.45 42.09
CA LEU A 6 33.56 3.28 41.29
C LEU A 6 34.19 2.18 42.11
N ASP A 7 35.12 2.54 43.00
CA ASP A 7 35.79 1.59 43.94
C ASP A 7 34.76 0.97 44.91
N GLY A 8 33.75 1.72 45.36
CA GLY A 8 32.63 1.21 46.16
C GLY A 8 31.76 0.18 45.43
N ILE A 9 31.43 0.46 44.15
CA ILE A 9 30.66 -0.45 43.30
C ILE A 9 31.43 -1.74 42.99
N LEU A 10 32.73 -1.64 42.75
CA LEU A 10 33.59 -2.79 42.43
C LEU A 10 33.91 -3.66 43.64
N ARG A 11 33.86 -3.11 44.86
CA ARG A 11 34.18 -3.82 46.10
C ARG A 11 33.05 -4.74 46.56
N ASP A 12 31.77 -4.36 46.34
CA ASP A 12 30.61 -5.19 46.70
C ASP A 12 29.85 -5.63 45.45
N ARG A 13 30.46 -6.52 44.66
CA ARG A 13 29.98 -7.01 43.39
C ARG A 13 28.59 -7.66 43.47
N SER A 14 28.28 -8.34 44.57
CA SER A 14 27.01 -9.05 44.71
C SER A 14 25.82 -8.13 44.93
N ARG A 15 26.03 -6.95 45.53
CA ARG A 15 24.97 -5.95 45.77
C ARG A 15 24.81 -4.95 44.64
N SER A 16 25.89 -4.63 43.93
CA SER A 16 25.89 -3.63 42.86
C SER A 16 25.58 -4.22 41.47
N LEU A 17 25.83 -5.53 41.30
CA LEU A 17 25.61 -6.17 39.99
C LEU A 17 24.15 -6.08 39.53
N PHE A 18 23.18 -6.31 40.40
CA PHE A 18 21.77 -6.32 40.06
C PHE A 18 21.26 -4.95 39.61
N PRO A 19 21.51 -3.82 40.33
CA PRO A 19 21.14 -2.48 39.85
C PRO A 19 21.83 -2.10 38.53
N VAL A 20 23.13 -2.42 38.41
CA VAL A 20 23.88 -2.11 37.16
C VAL A 20 23.30 -2.89 35.97
N LEU A 21 23.00 -4.18 36.14
CA LEU A 21 22.43 -5.00 35.11
C LEU A 21 21.02 -4.48 34.69
N THR A 22 20.21 -4.08 35.67
CA THR A 22 18.86 -3.52 35.41
C THR A 22 18.95 -2.24 34.58
N VAL A 23 19.85 -1.31 34.97
CA VAL A 23 20.05 -0.07 34.21
C VAL A 23 20.60 -0.36 32.81
N PHE A 24 21.57 -1.27 32.70
CA PHE A 24 22.15 -1.66 31.42
C PHE A 24 21.10 -2.23 30.47
N ILE A 25 20.30 -3.22 30.93
CA ILE A 25 19.25 -3.85 30.14
C ILE A 25 18.18 -2.81 29.75
N GLY A 26 17.73 -2.00 30.72
CA GLY A 26 16.75 -0.96 30.46
C GLY A 26 17.22 0.04 29.42
N THR A 27 18.45 0.50 29.52
CA THR A 27 19.06 1.42 28.54
C THR A 27 19.21 0.75 27.17
N ALA A 28 19.68 -0.50 27.12
CA ALA A 28 19.85 -1.25 25.89
C ALA A 28 18.50 -1.44 25.16
N ILE A 29 17.46 -1.83 25.89
CA ILE A 29 16.10 -1.97 25.31
C ILE A 29 15.59 -0.62 24.80
N THR A 30 15.78 0.45 25.56
CA THR A 30 15.34 1.80 25.14
C THR A 30 16.03 2.25 23.85
N VAL A 31 17.35 2.06 23.75
CA VAL A 31 18.11 2.42 22.55
C VAL A 31 17.70 1.56 21.35
N LEU A 32 17.53 0.26 21.55
CA LEU A 32 17.06 -0.65 20.48
C LEU A 32 15.66 -0.26 20.00
N MET A 33 14.75 0.04 20.94
CA MET A 33 13.38 0.43 20.59
C MET A 33 13.35 1.78 19.87
N ALA A 34 14.12 2.76 20.35
CA ALA A 34 14.24 4.06 19.67
C ALA A 34 14.82 3.92 18.26
N GLY A 35 15.85 3.09 18.09
CA GLY A 35 16.42 2.79 16.77
C GLY A 35 15.44 2.08 15.84
N TYR A 36 14.70 1.10 16.36
CA TYR A 36 13.68 0.38 15.61
C TYR A 36 12.54 1.32 15.14
N ILE A 37 11.98 2.11 16.06
CA ILE A 37 10.92 3.07 15.73
C ILE A 37 11.44 4.12 14.72
N GLY A 38 12.65 4.65 14.94
CA GLY A 38 13.26 5.65 14.06
C GLY A 38 13.58 5.11 12.66
N GLY A 39 13.81 3.80 12.51
CA GLY A 39 14.04 3.17 11.22
C GLY A 39 12.75 2.77 10.50
N VAL A 40 11.84 2.10 11.19
CA VAL A 40 10.64 1.50 10.58
C VAL A 40 9.53 2.53 10.29
N MET A 41 9.32 3.49 11.20
CA MET A 41 8.24 4.47 11.06
C MET A 41 8.33 5.34 9.80
N PRO A 42 9.48 5.91 9.44
CA PRO A 42 9.60 6.70 8.22
C PRO A 42 9.30 5.89 6.96
N ASP A 43 9.70 4.63 6.91
CA ASP A 43 9.46 3.77 5.76
C ASP A 43 7.99 3.37 5.64
N MET A 44 7.31 3.10 6.74
CA MET A 44 5.85 2.88 6.73
C MET A 44 5.09 4.11 6.25
N ILE A 45 5.47 5.31 6.70
CA ILE A 45 4.83 6.57 6.27
C ILE A 45 5.08 6.80 4.78
N ARG A 46 6.30 6.59 4.29
CA ARG A 46 6.63 6.71 2.86
C ARG A 46 5.85 5.71 2.02
N MET A 47 5.78 4.46 2.43
CA MET A 47 5.02 3.43 1.71
C MET A 47 3.53 3.77 1.66
N SER A 48 2.94 4.20 2.78
CA SER A 48 1.56 4.65 2.82
C SER A 48 1.32 5.85 1.89
N ALA A 49 2.24 6.83 1.87
CA ALA A 49 2.15 7.95 0.96
C ALA A 49 2.24 7.53 -0.52
N HIS A 50 3.13 6.58 -0.85
CA HIS A 50 3.25 6.08 -2.23
C HIS A 50 1.99 5.33 -2.69
N LEU A 51 1.42 4.49 -1.83
CA LEU A 51 0.29 3.63 -2.20
C LEU A 51 -1.06 4.35 -2.14
N ASP A 52 -1.24 5.31 -1.25
CA ASP A 52 -2.55 5.95 -1.02
C ASP A 52 -2.68 7.32 -1.68
N ALA A 53 -1.99 8.30 -1.17
CA ALA A 53 -2.32 9.70 -1.43
C ALA A 53 -1.22 10.48 -2.17
N GLY A 54 0.00 9.94 -2.29
CA GLY A 54 1.15 10.77 -2.63
C GLY A 54 1.46 11.76 -1.50
N HIS A 55 2.09 12.87 -1.84
CA HIS A 55 2.37 13.96 -0.89
C HIS A 55 1.17 14.92 -0.76
N VAL A 56 0.38 15.04 -1.82
CA VAL A 56 -0.83 15.87 -1.89
C VAL A 56 -1.89 15.08 -2.67
N LYS A 57 -3.12 15.16 -2.23
CA LYS A 57 -4.27 14.55 -2.91
C LYS A 57 -5.33 15.62 -3.17
N VAL A 58 -5.74 15.73 -4.41
CA VAL A 58 -6.85 16.58 -4.85
C VAL A 58 -8.07 15.69 -5.05
N THR A 59 -9.17 16.04 -4.42
CA THR A 59 -10.45 15.32 -4.51
C THR A 59 -11.60 16.31 -4.52
N SER A 60 -12.78 15.89 -4.95
CA SER A 60 -14.01 16.65 -4.70
C SER A 60 -14.27 16.76 -3.19
N GLN A 61 -15.02 17.78 -2.78
CA GLN A 61 -15.40 17.95 -1.37
C GLN A 61 -16.26 16.77 -0.89
N GLY A 62 -17.22 16.31 -1.69
CA GLY A 62 -18.09 15.18 -1.34
C GLY A 62 -17.28 13.89 -1.15
N TYR A 63 -16.33 13.60 -2.04
CA TYR A 63 -15.43 12.44 -1.86
C TYR A 63 -14.61 12.55 -0.56
N PHE A 64 -14.15 13.74 -0.21
CA PHE A 64 -13.37 13.94 1.02
C PHE A 64 -14.18 13.68 2.29
N GLU A 65 -15.45 14.08 2.30
CA GLU A 65 -16.35 13.87 3.43
C GLU A 65 -16.64 12.39 3.67
N ASP A 66 -16.86 11.62 2.60
CA ASP A 66 -17.20 10.18 2.65
C ASP A 66 -16.07 9.24 2.20
N ARG A 67 -14.81 9.70 2.30
CA ARG A 67 -13.63 8.99 1.77
C ARG A 67 -13.46 7.54 2.25
N THR A 68 -14.06 7.17 3.39
CA THR A 68 -14.02 5.80 3.92
C THR A 68 -14.88 4.83 3.12
N GLN A 69 -15.91 5.33 2.45
CA GLN A 69 -16.80 4.56 1.58
C GLN A 69 -16.32 4.50 0.14
N MET A 70 -15.31 5.31 -0.21
CA MET A 70 -14.77 5.42 -1.57
C MET A 70 -15.86 5.64 -2.64
N PRO A 71 -16.72 6.67 -2.49
CA PRO A 71 -17.86 6.88 -3.36
C PRO A 71 -17.41 7.32 -4.75
N LEU A 72 -17.60 6.45 -5.77
CA LEU A 72 -17.19 6.74 -7.14
C LEU A 72 -18.03 7.84 -7.81
N ASP A 73 -19.28 7.97 -7.41
CA ASP A 73 -20.21 9.01 -7.87
C ASP A 73 -19.80 10.43 -7.44
N MET A 74 -18.88 10.53 -6.50
CA MET A 74 -18.28 11.80 -6.06
C MET A 74 -16.82 11.97 -6.51
N ALA A 75 -16.33 11.12 -7.41
CA ALA A 75 -15.01 11.25 -7.99
C ALA A 75 -14.92 12.52 -8.90
N LEU A 76 -13.69 12.89 -9.24
CA LEU A 76 -13.46 13.99 -10.20
C LEU A 76 -13.68 13.45 -11.62
N ASP A 77 -14.65 14.02 -12.36
CA ASP A 77 -14.98 13.59 -13.71
C ASP A 77 -13.90 13.99 -14.74
N ASP A 78 -13.35 15.20 -14.59
CA ASP A 78 -12.42 15.80 -15.56
C ASP A 78 -10.98 15.81 -15.02
N ALA A 79 -10.51 14.66 -14.52
CA ALA A 79 -9.19 14.55 -13.89
C ALA A 79 -8.04 14.99 -14.82
N GLU A 80 -8.15 14.74 -16.12
CA GLU A 80 -7.12 15.14 -17.09
C GLU A 80 -7.02 16.66 -17.25
N GLU A 81 -8.15 17.36 -17.33
CA GLU A 81 -8.17 18.83 -17.41
C GLU A 81 -7.63 19.46 -16.10
N ILE A 82 -7.99 18.88 -14.97
CA ILE A 82 -7.50 19.31 -13.65
C ILE A 82 -5.98 19.11 -13.57
N ILE A 83 -5.44 18.01 -14.05
CA ILE A 83 -4.01 17.74 -14.08
C ILE A 83 -3.28 18.82 -14.88
N VAL A 84 -3.77 19.16 -16.09
CA VAL A 84 -3.15 20.21 -16.92
C VAL A 84 -3.11 21.55 -16.18
N GLN A 85 -4.18 21.92 -15.47
CA GLN A 85 -4.25 23.15 -14.70
C GLN A 85 -3.27 23.12 -13.49
N LEU A 86 -3.13 21.96 -12.85
CA LEU A 86 -2.24 21.78 -11.71
C LEU A 86 -0.77 21.77 -12.12
N GLU A 87 -0.43 21.21 -13.28
CA GLU A 87 0.91 21.23 -13.84
C GLU A 87 1.36 22.66 -14.22
N ASP A 88 0.42 23.48 -14.73
CA ASP A 88 0.69 24.90 -15.01
C ASP A 88 0.92 25.73 -13.73
N GLN A 89 0.13 25.47 -12.69
CA GLN A 89 0.23 26.20 -11.42
C GLN A 89 1.38 25.71 -10.52
N PHE A 90 1.71 24.42 -10.60
CA PHE A 90 2.72 23.77 -9.75
C PHE A 90 3.66 22.89 -10.60
N PRO A 91 4.53 23.51 -11.41
CA PRO A 91 5.41 22.78 -12.35
C PRO A 91 6.46 21.90 -11.68
N ASP A 92 6.74 22.12 -10.40
CA ASP A 92 7.68 21.29 -9.62
C ASP A 92 7.01 20.02 -9.04
N MET A 93 5.70 19.86 -9.24
CA MET A 93 4.93 18.70 -8.77
C MET A 93 4.56 17.80 -9.94
N MET A 94 4.59 16.49 -9.69
CA MET A 94 4.11 15.49 -10.64
C MET A 94 2.70 15.05 -10.24
N TRP A 95 1.74 15.26 -11.13
CA TRP A 95 0.33 14.93 -10.91
C TRP A 95 -0.05 13.67 -11.65
N LYS A 96 -0.83 12.80 -11.00
CA LYS A 96 -1.31 11.53 -11.57
C LYS A 96 -2.74 11.27 -11.16
N ALA A 97 -3.55 10.83 -12.13
CA ALA A 97 -4.90 10.35 -11.87
C ALA A 97 -4.86 8.94 -11.30
N ARG A 98 -5.61 8.71 -10.24
CA ARG A 98 -5.81 7.39 -9.64
C ARG A 98 -7.24 7.26 -9.16
N THR A 99 -7.85 6.13 -9.40
CA THR A 99 -9.20 5.84 -8.90
C THR A 99 -9.13 4.71 -7.89
N ARG A 100 -9.64 4.95 -6.68
CA ARG A 100 -9.80 3.92 -5.65
C ARG A 100 -11.27 3.61 -5.49
N PHE A 101 -11.58 2.33 -5.45
CA PHE A 101 -12.95 1.87 -5.33
C PHE A 101 -13.04 0.54 -4.60
N GLY A 102 -14.22 0.29 -4.03
CA GLY A 102 -14.60 -1.01 -3.50
C GLY A 102 -15.35 -1.82 -4.53
N GLY A 103 -15.25 -3.13 -4.46
CA GLY A 103 -15.99 -4.02 -5.32
C GLY A 103 -16.08 -5.43 -4.77
N LEU A 104 -16.80 -6.27 -5.49
CA LEU A 104 -16.88 -7.70 -5.26
C LEU A 104 -16.09 -8.40 -6.38
N LEU A 105 -15.13 -9.21 -6.02
CA LEU A 105 -14.39 -10.04 -6.96
C LEU A 105 -15.02 -11.42 -6.98
N ASP A 106 -15.52 -11.81 -8.14
CA ASP A 106 -16.06 -13.12 -8.42
C ASP A 106 -14.98 -13.99 -9.09
N ILE A 107 -14.80 -15.18 -8.55
CA ILE A 107 -13.79 -16.14 -8.96
C ILE A 107 -14.53 -17.36 -9.51
N PRO A 108 -14.50 -17.55 -10.84
CA PRO A 108 -15.19 -18.66 -11.48
C PRO A 108 -14.44 -19.98 -11.26
N ASP A 109 -15.16 -21.08 -11.44
CA ASP A 109 -14.60 -22.42 -11.61
C ASP A 109 -14.28 -22.70 -13.09
N GLU A 110 -13.86 -23.93 -13.41
CA GLU A 110 -13.53 -24.38 -14.76
C GLU A 110 -14.75 -24.34 -15.71
N ASN A 111 -15.97 -24.32 -15.19
CA ASN A 111 -17.21 -24.28 -15.97
C ASN A 111 -17.73 -22.83 -16.15
N GLY A 112 -17.08 -21.87 -15.52
CA GLY A 112 -17.50 -20.48 -15.50
C GLY A 112 -18.56 -20.17 -14.44
N GLU A 113 -18.85 -21.12 -13.52
CA GLU A 113 -19.73 -20.86 -12.38
C GLU A 113 -18.96 -20.23 -11.22
N THR A 114 -19.60 -19.39 -10.43
CA THR A 114 -18.99 -18.77 -9.28
C THR A 114 -18.50 -19.80 -8.26
N ARG A 115 -17.19 -19.93 -8.10
CA ARG A 115 -16.56 -20.76 -7.08
C ARG A 115 -16.44 -20.04 -5.74
N ALA A 116 -16.09 -18.77 -5.78
CA ALA A 116 -15.95 -17.92 -4.59
C ALA A 116 -16.18 -16.44 -4.93
N GLN A 117 -16.58 -15.69 -3.93
CA GLN A 117 -16.70 -14.23 -4.03
C GLN A 117 -16.05 -13.57 -2.81
N THR A 118 -15.37 -12.46 -3.02
CA THR A 118 -14.74 -11.70 -1.94
C THR A 118 -14.82 -10.20 -2.16
N THR A 119 -14.96 -9.45 -1.09
CA THR A 119 -14.91 -7.99 -1.16
C THR A 119 -13.46 -7.54 -1.34
N VAL A 120 -13.24 -6.64 -2.28
CA VAL A 120 -11.92 -6.11 -2.59
C VAL A 120 -11.92 -4.58 -2.53
N SER A 121 -10.77 -4.02 -2.17
CA SER A 121 -10.44 -2.62 -2.41
C SER A 121 -9.43 -2.58 -3.56
N ALA A 122 -9.81 -1.92 -4.63
CA ALA A 122 -9.03 -1.82 -5.84
C ALA A 122 -8.54 -0.40 -6.09
N GLN A 123 -7.47 -0.29 -6.83
CA GLN A 123 -6.93 0.98 -7.32
C GLN A 123 -6.60 0.86 -8.80
N ALA A 124 -7.19 1.74 -9.60
CA ALA A 124 -6.82 1.93 -11.00
C ALA A 124 -5.76 3.03 -11.10
N ALA A 125 -4.72 2.76 -11.87
CA ALA A 125 -3.64 3.68 -12.19
C ALA A 125 -3.10 3.35 -13.59
N ASP A 126 -2.41 4.29 -14.21
CA ASP A 126 -1.80 4.07 -15.52
C ASP A 126 -0.53 3.23 -15.41
N LEU A 127 -0.68 1.92 -15.54
CA LEU A 127 0.41 0.95 -15.44
C LEU A 127 1.01 0.53 -16.79
N ILE A 128 0.36 0.88 -17.92
CA ILE A 128 0.69 0.31 -19.23
C ILE A 128 1.18 1.34 -20.24
N THR A 129 0.87 2.62 -20.09
CA THR A 129 1.31 3.67 -21.02
C THR A 129 2.85 3.75 -21.04
N PRO A 130 3.48 3.71 -22.23
CA PRO A 130 4.92 3.89 -22.33
C PRO A 130 5.38 5.22 -21.73
N GLY A 131 6.32 5.14 -20.78
CA GLY A 131 6.81 6.32 -20.06
C GLY A 131 6.05 6.66 -18.78
N SER A 132 4.98 5.92 -18.44
CA SER A 132 4.33 6.05 -17.14
C SER A 132 5.31 5.70 -16.01
N THR A 133 5.34 6.53 -14.99
CA THR A 133 6.16 6.34 -13.78
C THR A 133 5.43 5.59 -12.66
N GLU A 134 4.14 5.25 -12.87
CA GLU A 134 3.28 4.66 -11.85
C GLU A 134 3.76 3.30 -11.36
N LEU A 135 4.29 2.45 -12.26
CA LEU A 135 4.84 1.15 -11.88
C LEU A 135 5.99 1.24 -10.86
N ASP A 136 6.85 2.25 -11.03
CA ASP A 136 8.00 2.47 -10.15
C ASP A 136 7.59 3.25 -8.89
N TYR A 137 6.72 4.25 -9.05
CA TYR A 137 6.21 5.04 -7.93
C TYR A 137 5.38 4.19 -6.95
N LEU A 138 4.49 3.35 -7.45
CA LEU A 138 3.71 2.39 -6.64
C LEU A 138 4.55 1.17 -6.22
N LYS A 139 5.82 1.12 -6.61
CA LYS A 139 6.74 -0.01 -6.37
C LYS A 139 6.21 -1.36 -6.89
N ILE A 140 5.28 -1.37 -7.84
CA ILE A 140 4.71 -2.60 -8.38
C ILE A 140 5.81 -3.45 -9.02
N ARG A 141 6.68 -2.81 -9.83
CA ARG A 141 7.80 -3.50 -10.49
C ARG A 141 8.70 -4.28 -9.54
N SER A 142 9.00 -3.72 -8.38
CA SER A 142 9.85 -4.37 -7.37
C SER A 142 9.08 -5.34 -6.46
N SER A 143 7.74 -5.26 -6.45
CA SER A 143 6.86 -6.04 -5.56
C SER A 143 6.27 -7.28 -6.23
N VAL A 144 6.40 -7.41 -7.57
CA VAL A 144 5.93 -8.61 -8.29
C VAL A 144 6.72 -9.83 -7.80
N ARG A 145 5.99 -10.88 -7.40
CA ARG A 145 6.54 -12.17 -6.98
C ARG A 145 6.39 -13.21 -8.07
N ASN A 146 5.18 -13.38 -8.60
CA ASN A 146 4.89 -14.33 -9.64
C ASN A 146 4.21 -13.61 -10.82
N GLY A 147 4.39 -14.15 -12.03
CA GLY A 147 3.80 -13.59 -13.25
C GLY A 147 4.58 -12.42 -13.83
N SER A 148 3.87 -11.48 -14.40
CA SER A 148 4.42 -10.32 -15.12
C SER A 148 3.70 -9.02 -14.73
N LEU A 149 4.27 -7.91 -15.17
CA LEU A 149 3.60 -6.61 -15.10
C LEU A 149 2.40 -6.60 -16.07
N PRO A 150 1.35 -5.82 -15.78
CA PRO A 150 0.24 -5.61 -16.69
C PRO A 150 0.71 -5.08 -18.05
N THR A 151 0.14 -5.62 -19.11
CA THR A 151 0.40 -5.20 -20.49
C THR A 151 -0.87 -4.84 -21.26
N ASP A 152 -2.00 -5.19 -20.71
CA ASP A 152 -3.33 -4.96 -21.25
C ASP A 152 -4.20 -4.23 -20.23
N PRO A 153 -5.15 -3.35 -20.65
CA PRO A 153 -6.07 -2.67 -19.73
C PRO A 153 -6.93 -3.62 -18.88
N PHE A 154 -7.08 -4.85 -19.31
CA PHE A 154 -7.82 -5.90 -18.59
C PHE A 154 -6.91 -6.84 -17.79
N ASP A 155 -5.64 -6.51 -17.65
CA ASP A 155 -4.73 -7.19 -16.72
C ASP A 155 -4.85 -6.60 -15.33
N ILE A 156 -4.89 -7.46 -14.31
CA ILE A 156 -4.80 -7.03 -12.91
C ILE A 156 -3.62 -7.68 -12.20
N VAL A 157 -3.16 -6.98 -11.18
CA VAL A 157 -2.19 -7.50 -10.23
C VAL A 157 -2.88 -7.63 -8.88
N ILE A 158 -2.81 -8.80 -8.28
CA ILE A 158 -3.45 -9.11 -7.00
C ILE A 158 -2.41 -9.36 -5.91
N SER A 159 -2.80 -9.29 -4.65
CA SER A 159 -1.90 -9.65 -3.56
C SER A 159 -1.63 -11.16 -3.56
N GLU A 160 -0.40 -11.58 -3.23
CA GLU A 160 -0.05 -12.99 -3.08
C GLU A 160 -0.96 -13.70 -2.07
N ASN A 161 -1.26 -13.05 -0.95
CA ASN A 161 -2.20 -13.60 0.05
C ASN A 161 -3.60 -13.87 -0.53
N MET A 162 -4.09 -13.04 -1.45
CA MET A 162 -5.37 -13.28 -2.12
C MET A 162 -5.26 -14.45 -3.10
N ALA A 163 -4.18 -14.51 -3.88
CA ALA A 163 -3.93 -15.63 -4.80
C ALA A 163 -3.91 -16.95 -4.04
N ASP A 164 -3.17 -17.03 -2.94
CA ASP A 164 -3.08 -18.22 -2.09
C ASP A 164 -4.42 -18.59 -1.44
N ALA A 165 -5.14 -17.59 -0.89
CA ALA A 165 -6.39 -17.83 -0.19
C ALA A 165 -7.50 -18.38 -1.10
N TYR A 166 -7.50 -17.98 -2.37
CA TYR A 166 -8.54 -18.37 -3.33
C TYR A 166 -8.04 -19.32 -4.41
N GLY A 167 -6.76 -19.75 -4.37
CA GLY A 167 -6.17 -20.64 -5.36
C GLY A 167 -6.22 -20.04 -6.76
N LEU A 168 -5.79 -18.77 -6.90
CA LEU A 168 -5.72 -18.09 -8.18
C LEU A 168 -4.33 -18.20 -8.77
N ASP A 169 -4.25 -18.67 -10.00
CA ASP A 169 -3.03 -18.77 -10.77
C ASP A 169 -2.87 -17.62 -11.78
N ILE A 170 -1.65 -17.42 -12.25
CA ILE A 170 -1.36 -16.45 -13.30
C ILE A 170 -2.06 -16.89 -14.60
N GLY A 171 -2.82 -15.98 -15.16
CA GLY A 171 -3.64 -16.22 -16.37
C GLY A 171 -5.11 -16.48 -16.08
N ASP A 172 -5.49 -16.73 -14.82
CA ASP A 172 -6.88 -16.92 -14.44
C ASP A 172 -7.71 -15.67 -14.73
N MET A 173 -8.97 -15.92 -15.09
CA MET A 173 -9.95 -14.85 -15.30
C MET A 173 -10.79 -14.68 -14.03
N VAL A 174 -10.98 -13.44 -13.64
CA VAL A 174 -11.83 -13.06 -12.51
C VAL A 174 -12.78 -11.94 -12.94
N THR A 175 -13.96 -11.86 -12.34
CA THR A 175 -14.93 -10.81 -12.65
C THR A 175 -15.01 -9.81 -11.51
N LEU A 176 -14.70 -8.57 -11.77
CA LEU A 176 -14.86 -7.48 -10.83
C LEU A 176 -16.22 -6.83 -11.01
N MET A 177 -16.98 -6.80 -9.93
CA MET A 177 -18.29 -6.15 -9.85
C MET A 177 -18.16 -4.90 -8.99
N THR A 178 -18.48 -3.75 -9.54
CA THR A 178 -18.41 -2.46 -8.83
C THR A 178 -19.50 -1.52 -9.30
N SER A 179 -19.72 -0.43 -8.57
CA SER A 179 -20.56 0.66 -9.07
C SER A 179 -19.77 1.55 -10.02
N THR A 180 -20.47 2.07 -11.02
CA THR A 180 -19.92 3.13 -11.89
C THR A 180 -20.08 4.50 -11.24
N ILE A 181 -19.44 5.52 -11.81
CA ILE A 181 -19.60 6.93 -11.42
C ILE A 181 -21.07 7.39 -11.46
N ASN A 182 -21.90 6.78 -12.29
CA ASN A 182 -23.34 7.07 -12.39
C ASN A 182 -24.20 6.21 -11.43
N GLY A 183 -23.59 5.47 -10.50
CA GLY A 183 -24.28 4.60 -9.56
C GLY A 183 -24.83 3.30 -10.14
N SER A 184 -24.57 3.00 -11.41
CA SER A 184 -24.95 1.73 -12.03
C SER A 184 -23.97 0.63 -11.67
N MET A 185 -24.43 -0.64 -11.66
CA MET A 185 -23.53 -1.79 -11.51
C MET A 185 -22.76 -2.05 -12.81
N SER A 186 -21.47 -2.31 -12.67
CA SER A 186 -20.59 -2.72 -13.77
C SER A 186 -19.93 -4.05 -13.44
N PHE A 187 -19.76 -4.86 -14.47
CA PHE A 187 -19.13 -6.17 -14.43
C PHE A 187 -18.02 -6.18 -15.48
N GLN A 188 -16.80 -6.42 -15.05
CA GLN A 188 -15.67 -6.47 -15.96
C GLN A 188 -14.78 -7.66 -15.64
N ASN A 189 -14.45 -8.41 -16.69
CA ASN A 189 -13.50 -9.52 -16.59
C ASN A 189 -12.08 -9.00 -16.67
N PHE A 190 -11.23 -9.52 -15.80
CA PHE A 190 -9.80 -9.24 -15.75
C PHE A 190 -9.01 -10.53 -15.73
N ARG A 191 -7.82 -10.48 -16.32
CA ARG A 191 -6.83 -11.55 -16.27
C ARG A 191 -5.82 -11.26 -15.16
N VAL A 192 -5.54 -12.23 -14.32
CA VAL A 192 -4.49 -12.15 -13.31
C VAL A 192 -3.12 -12.20 -14.01
N ALA A 193 -2.48 -11.07 -14.17
CA ALA A 193 -1.17 -10.95 -14.81
C ALA A 193 -0.01 -11.25 -13.86
N GLY A 194 -0.17 -10.90 -12.58
CA GLY A 194 0.86 -11.11 -11.58
C GLY A 194 0.36 -11.00 -10.16
N THR A 195 1.17 -11.50 -9.24
CA THR A 195 0.97 -11.33 -7.80
C THR A 195 2.03 -10.41 -7.21
N VAL A 196 1.63 -9.61 -6.21
CA VAL A 196 2.50 -8.66 -5.54
C VAL A 196 2.52 -8.87 -4.04
N VAL A 197 3.67 -8.58 -3.44
CA VAL A 197 3.82 -8.46 -1.99
C VAL A 197 4.40 -7.08 -1.70
N PHE A 198 3.59 -6.24 -1.11
CA PHE A 198 4.07 -4.98 -0.56
C PHE A 198 4.67 -5.25 0.81
N GLY A 199 5.98 -5.32 0.89
CA GLY A 199 6.73 -5.53 2.12
C GLY A 199 7.50 -4.29 2.54
N VAL A 200 7.70 -4.12 3.85
CA VAL A 200 8.75 -3.24 4.38
C VAL A 200 10.05 -4.00 4.15
N ALA A 201 10.86 -3.53 3.18
CA ALA A 201 12.18 -4.09 2.92
C ALA A 201 13.18 -3.63 3.99
#